data_6c4f6b2295b049e61c60df15c19f2ef6
#
_entry.id   6c4f6b2295b049e61c60df15c19f2ef6
#
_cell.length_a   1.000
_cell.length_b   1.000
_cell.length_c   1.000
_cell.angle_alpha   90.00
_cell.angle_beta   90.00
_cell.angle_gamma   90.00
#
_symmetry.space_group_name_H-M   'P 1'
#
loop_
_entity.id
_entity.type
_entity.pdbx_description
1 polymer ?
#
loop_
_entity_poly.entity_id
_entity_poly.type
_entity_poly.pdbx_seq_one_letter_code
_entity_poly.pdbx_strand_id
1 'polypeptide(L)'
;MGEGDWVISISALGAAVELGFDEDDVFDCIVNHLEETHFYKTMESEKKQGLMQDVYYITYQGQRLYVKLQVNVRAVVVSFKEA
;
A
#
# COMPACT_ATOMS: atom_id res chain seq x y z
N MET A 1 12.10 12.25 -4.70
CA MET A 1 11.57 11.86 -3.96
C MET A 1 10.91 10.51 -3.92
N GLY A 2 9.94 10.42 -3.34
CA GLY A 2 9.49 9.15 -2.90
C GLY A 2 9.20 8.13 -3.94
N GLU A 3 8.79 8.53 -5.13
CA GLU A 3 8.37 7.52 -6.07
C GLU A 3 9.53 6.64 -6.52
N GLY A 4 10.74 7.12 -6.48
CA GLY A 4 11.88 6.30 -6.87
C GLY A 4 12.28 5.29 -5.84
N ASP A 5 11.78 5.43 -4.61
CA ASP A 5 12.18 4.58 -3.51
C ASP A 5 11.15 3.53 -3.14
N TRP A 6 9.98 3.56 -3.77
CA TRP A 6 8.92 2.62 -3.43
C TRP A 6 9.14 1.27 -4.11
N VAL A 7 8.83 0.21 -3.39
CA VAL A 7 8.88 -1.16 -3.91
C VAL A 7 7.51 -1.78 -3.66
N ILE A 8 7.00 -2.52 -4.62
CA ILE A 8 5.72 -3.22 -4.48
C ILE A 8 6.02 -4.70 -4.26
N SER A 9 5.46 -5.29 -3.21
CA SER A 9 5.62 -6.72 -3.00
C SER A 9 4.90 -7.49 -4.10
N ILE A 10 5.34 -8.72 -4.34
CA ILE A 10 4.72 -9.56 -5.36
C ILE A 10 3.25 -9.79 -5.03
N SER A 11 2.94 -10.01 -3.76
CA SER A 11 1.55 -10.21 -3.34
C SER A 11 0.70 -8.98 -3.62
N ALA A 12 1.22 -7.80 -3.31
CA ALA A 12 0.47 -6.57 -3.53
C ALA A 12 0.23 -6.33 -5.00
N LEU A 13 1.25 -6.54 -5.82
CA LEU A 13 1.11 -6.33 -7.26
C LEU A 13 0.13 -7.33 -7.86
N GLY A 14 0.20 -8.59 -7.44
CA GLY A 14 -0.72 -9.61 -7.95
C GLY A 14 -2.16 -9.28 -7.63
N ALA A 15 -2.42 -8.84 -6.40
CA ALA A 15 -3.77 -8.47 -6.01
C ALA A 15 -4.26 -7.25 -6.79
N ALA A 16 -3.39 -6.27 -7.02
CA ALA A 16 -3.74 -5.08 -7.78
C ALA A 16 -4.11 -5.45 -9.22
N VAL A 17 -3.33 -6.32 -9.83
CA VAL A 17 -3.60 -6.75 -11.21
C VAL A 17 -4.95 -7.44 -11.29
N GLU A 18 -5.30 -8.24 -10.30
CA GLU A 18 -6.61 -8.89 -10.27
C GLU A 18 -7.76 -7.90 -10.21
N LEU A 19 -7.51 -6.73 -9.64
CA LEU A 19 -8.51 -5.67 -9.57
C LEU A 19 -8.53 -4.78 -10.80
N GLY A 20 -7.63 -5.02 -11.74
CA GLY A 20 -7.55 -4.22 -12.95
C GLY A 20 -6.56 -3.07 -12.88
N PHE A 21 -5.71 -3.05 -11.86
CA PHE A 21 -4.72 -1.99 -11.70
C PHE A 21 -3.34 -2.52 -12.07
N ASP A 22 -2.51 -1.65 -12.66
CA ASP A 22 -1.12 -2.00 -12.93
C ASP A 22 -0.22 -1.29 -11.90
N GLU A 23 1.08 -1.44 -12.09
CA GLU A 23 2.04 -0.86 -11.18
C GLU A 23 1.91 0.66 -11.11
N ASP A 24 1.67 1.30 -12.25
CA ASP A 24 1.52 2.74 -12.27
C ASP A 24 0.30 3.19 -11.48
N ASP A 25 -0.77 2.41 -11.53
CA ASP A 25 -1.97 2.73 -10.77
C ASP A 25 -1.71 2.64 -9.27
N VAL A 26 -0.93 1.63 -8.84
CA VAL A 26 -0.61 1.49 -7.43
C VAL A 26 0.19 2.69 -6.95
N PHE A 27 1.20 3.10 -7.71
CA PHE A 27 1.99 4.27 -7.34
C PHE A 27 1.17 5.54 -7.39
N ASP A 28 0.30 5.70 -8.39
CA ASP A 28 -0.56 6.86 -8.46
C ASP A 28 -1.45 6.96 -7.23
N CYS A 29 -2.04 5.84 -6.83
CA CYS A 29 -2.89 5.83 -5.64
C CYS A 29 -2.11 6.28 -4.40
N ILE A 30 -0.92 5.74 -4.20
CA ILE A 30 -0.17 5.98 -2.98
C ILE A 30 0.46 7.37 -2.97
N VAL A 31 1.01 7.80 -4.08
CA VAL A 31 1.74 9.07 -4.13
C VAL A 31 0.80 10.25 -4.25
N ASN A 32 -0.27 10.12 -5.03
CA ASN A 32 -1.11 11.25 -5.38
C ASN A 32 -2.45 11.28 -4.67
N HIS A 33 -2.92 10.16 -4.12
CA HIS A 33 -4.27 10.10 -3.55
C HIS A 33 -4.30 9.73 -2.08
N LEU A 34 -3.35 8.97 -1.58
CA LEU A 34 -3.36 8.52 -0.20
C LEU A 34 -3.02 9.67 0.74
N GLU A 35 -3.85 9.85 1.78
CA GLU A 35 -3.69 10.92 2.74
C GLU A 35 -3.87 10.37 4.14
N GLU A 36 -3.53 11.21 5.13
CA GLU A 36 -3.68 10.82 6.53
C GLU A 36 -5.11 10.50 6.90
N THR A 37 -6.08 11.12 6.22
CA THR A 37 -7.48 10.83 6.50
C THR A 37 -7.86 9.40 6.18
N HIS A 38 -7.07 8.71 5.37
CA HIS A 38 -7.31 7.31 5.03
C HIS A 38 -6.66 6.35 6.02
N PHE A 39 -5.84 6.86 6.92
CA PHE A 39 -5.10 6.03 7.87
C PHE A 39 -6.06 5.32 8.83
N TYR A 40 -5.84 4.03 9.04
CA TYR A 40 -6.66 3.24 9.94
C TYR A 40 -5.90 2.89 11.21
N LYS A 41 -4.75 2.23 11.08
CA LYS A 41 -3.97 1.84 12.25
C LYS A 41 -2.56 1.46 11.84
N THR A 42 -1.68 1.42 12.84
CA THR A 42 -0.35 0.87 12.68
C THR A 42 -0.33 -0.49 13.38
N MET A 43 0.30 -1.48 12.75
CA MET A 43 0.40 -2.81 13.33
C MET A 43 1.81 -3.33 13.14
N GLU A 44 2.19 -4.28 13.98
CA GLU A 44 3.49 -4.92 13.86
C GLU A 44 3.42 -6.03 12.81
N SER A 45 4.50 -6.18 12.05
CA SER A 45 4.57 -7.23 11.04
C SER A 45 4.49 -8.59 11.72
N GLU A 46 3.70 -9.49 11.15
CA GLU A 46 3.60 -10.85 11.67
C GLU A 46 4.87 -11.64 11.43
N LYS A 47 5.61 -11.28 10.41
CA LYS A 47 6.79 -12.04 10.00
C LYS A 47 8.06 -11.56 10.67
N LYS A 48 8.13 -10.28 11.05
CA LYS A 48 9.31 -9.71 11.67
C LYS A 48 8.93 -8.80 12.79
N GLN A 49 9.35 -9.13 13.98
CA GLN A 49 9.12 -8.28 15.14
C GLN A 49 9.88 -6.97 14.96
N GLY A 50 9.26 -5.90 15.41
CA GLY A 50 9.87 -4.59 15.37
C GLY A 50 9.64 -3.82 14.08
N LEU A 51 9.11 -4.47 13.05
CA LEU A 51 8.76 -3.77 11.82
C LEU A 51 7.30 -3.37 11.87
N MET A 52 7.06 -2.08 11.77
CA MET A 52 5.71 -1.55 11.85
C MET A 52 5.16 -1.31 10.46
N GLN A 53 3.87 -1.54 10.30
CA GLN A 53 3.18 -1.39 9.02
C GLN A 53 1.95 -0.54 9.25
N ASP A 54 1.74 0.44 8.37
CA ASP A 54 0.59 1.34 8.43
C ASP A 54 -0.48 0.85 7.50
N VAL A 55 -1.70 0.77 8.02
CA VAL A 55 -2.86 0.29 7.26
C VAL A 55 -3.73 1.48 6.92
N TYR A 56 -4.13 1.54 5.65
CA TYR A 56 -5.01 2.59 5.13
C TYR A 56 -6.19 1.97 4.42
N TYR A 57 -7.32 2.67 4.46
CA TYR A 57 -8.47 2.35 3.62
C TYR A 57 -8.73 3.54 2.72
N ILE A 58 -8.79 3.30 1.43
CA ILE A 58 -8.98 4.37 0.46
C ILE A 58 -9.90 3.88 -0.65
N THR A 59 -10.73 4.80 -1.16
CA THR A 59 -11.52 4.53 -2.36
C THR A 59 -10.76 5.12 -3.54
N TYR A 60 -10.40 4.27 -4.48
CA TYR A 60 -9.58 4.66 -5.63
C TYR A 60 -10.25 4.10 -6.88
N GLN A 61 -10.54 4.99 -7.83
CA GLN A 61 -11.23 4.62 -9.07
C GLN A 61 -12.50 3.80 -8.79
N GLY A 62 -13.24 4.21 -7.77
CA GLY A 62 -14.51 3.58 -7.44
C GLY A 62 -14.41 2.29 -6.66
N GLN A 63 -13.21 1.85 -6.29
CA GLN A 63 -13.02 0.63 -5.52
C GLN A 63 -12.47 0.94 -4.14
N ARG A 64 -13.02 0.28 -3.14
CA ARG A 64 -12.54 0.41 -1.77
C ARG A 64 -11.35 -0.52 -1.57
N LEU A 65 -10.23 0.04 -1.15
CA LEU A 65 -8.97 -0.70 -1.09
C LEU A 65 -8.40 -0.71 0.32
N TYR A 66 -7.75 -1.82 0.63
CA TYR A 66 -6.96 -2.01 1.83
C TYR A 66 -5.50 -1.90 1.41
N VAL A 67 -4.80 -0.91 1.96
CA VAL A 67 -3.41 -0.65 1.60
C VAL A 67 -2.56 -0.74 2.86
N LYS A 68 -1.50 -1.54 2.81
CA LYS A 68 -0.59 -1.68 3.93
C LYS A 68 0.80 -1.28 3.46
N LEU A 69 1.41 -0.34 4.17
CA LEU A 69 2.71 0.20 3.82
C LEU A 69 3.71 -0.03 4.95
N GLN A 70 4.94 -0.31 4.58
CA GLN A 70 6.03 -0.47 5.52
C GLN A 70 7.09 0.55 5.17
N VAL A 71 7.49 1.38 6.13
CA VAL A 71 8.38 2.50 5.88
C VAL A 71 9.52 2.50 6.90
N ASN A 72 10.30 1.43 6.94
CA ASN A 72 11.43 1.36 7.86
C ASN A 72 12.70 1.77 7.16
N VAL A 73 13.32 0.82 6.47
CA VAL A 73 14.54 1.08 5.72
C VAL A 73 14.17 1.51 4.32
N ARG A 74 13.12 0.94 3.78
CA ARG A 74 12.68 1.19 2.43
C ARG A 74 11.15 1.23 2.42
N ALA A 75 10.60 2.06 1.58
CA ALA A 75 9.16 2.15 1.44
C ALA A 75 8.65 0.97 0.61
N VAL A 76 7.82 0.13 1.20
CA VAL A 76 7.31 -1.08 0.56
C VAL A 76 5.81 -1.09 0.64
N VAL A 77 5.16 -1.36 -0.50
CA VAL A 77 3.73 -1.62 -0.53
C VAL A 77 3.55 -3.10 -0.22
N VAL A 78 3.12 -3.38 1.00
CA VAL A 78 3.01 -4.76 1.48
C VAL A 78 1.71 -5.40 1.02
N SER A 79 0.62 -4.63 1.01
CA SER A 79 -0.69 -5.13 0.57
C SER A 79 -1.40 -4.05 -0.21
N PHE A 80 -2.12 -4.45 -1.25
CA PHE A 80 -2.92 -3.56 -2.05
C PHE A 80 -4.03 -4.40 -2.64
N LYS A 81 -5.18 -4.44 -1.94
CA LYS A 81 -6.23 -5.38 -2.30
C LYS A 81 -7.57 -4.80 -1.96
N GLU A 82 -8.62 -5.46 -2.41
CA GLU A 82 -9.98 -5.03 -2.12
C GLU A 82 -10.25 -5.16 -0.62
N ALA A 83 -10.88 -4.12 -0.10
CA ALA A 83 -11.20 -4.08 1.33
C ALA A 83 -12.42 -4.93 1.64
#